data_ab93367703898af694fa9bb0a1003523
#
_entry.id   ab93367703898af694fa9bb0a1003523
#
_cell.length_a   1.000
_cell.length_b   1.000
_cell.length_c   1.000
_cell.angle_alpha   90.00
_cell.angle_beta   90.00
_cell.angle_gamma   90.00
#
_symmetry.space_group_name_H-M   'P 1'
#
loop_
_entity.id
_entity.type
_entity.pdbx_description
1 polymer ?
#
loop_
_entity_poly.entity_id
_entity_poly.type
_entity_poly.pdbx_seq_one_letter_code
_entity_poly.pdbx_strand_id
1 'polypeptide(L)'
;EVLAGTDVGVCAVIGFPAGNSTTEIKVAETNQVIRDGATEVDMVINVGKALGGAWDYVSDEIKAINDACVEQGAILKVIFETDFLKEEHIVKLCEICAQHKVGFVKTSTGFGFTKNEQGFYSYTGATEYNIKLMRKLSDPATQVKAAGAVRSLDKLLVMRAAGATRCGATATKVMLEEAKARGYK
;
A
#
# COMPACT_ATOMS: atom_id res chain seq x y z
N GLU A 1 17.92 -14.76 -4.43
CA GLU A 1 19.19 -15.37 -3.92
C GLU A 1 19.57 -14.84 -2.54
N VAL A 2 19.55 -13.50 -2.29
CA VAL A 2 19.98 -12.91 -0.99
C VAL A 2 19.13 -13.37 0.19
N LEU A 3 17.85 -13.66 -0.04
CA LEU A 3 16.88 -14.09 1.00
C LEU A 3 16.72 -15.63 1.06
N ALA A 4 17.45 -16.38 0.26
CA ALA A 4 17.35 -17.83 0.24
C ALA A 4 17.70 -18.43 1.62
N GLY A 5 16.82 -19.30 2.12
CA GLY A 5 16.96 -19.91 3.45
C GLY A 5 16.49 -19.04 4.62
N THR A 6 15.86 -17.88 4.35
CA THR A 6 15.23 -17.06 5.37
C THR A 6 13.70 -17.12 5.25
N ASP A 7 12.98 -16.70 6.28
CA ASP A 7 11.53 -16.55 6.30
C ASP A 7 11.05 -15.14 5.85
N VAL A 8 11.98 -14.32 5.31
CA VAL A 8 11.69 -12.99 4.81
C VAL A 8 11.03 -13.06 3.44
N GLY A 9 9.76 -12.65 3.36
CA GLY A 9 8.99 -12.61 2.11
C GLY A 9 9.48 -11.54 1.14
N VAL A 10 9.33 -11.82 -0.16
CA VAL A 10 9.60 -10.84 -1.23
C VAL A 10 8.31 -10.10 -1.57
N CYS A 11 8.33 -8.77 -1.46
CA CYS A 11 7.24 -7.90 -1.86
C CYS A 11 7.66 -7.06 -3.07
N ALA A 12 6.97 -7.22 -4.18
CA ALA A 12 7.19 -6.43 -5.39
C ALA A 12 6.11 -5.35 -5.54
N VAL A 13 6.38 -4.32 -6.35
CA VAL A 13 5.40 -3.29 -6.71
C VAL A 13 5.00 -3.44 -8.18
N ILE A 14 3.75 -3.06 -8.52
CA ILE A 14 3.26 -3.04 -9.90
C ILE A 14 2.47 -1.74 -10.17
N GLY A 15 2.43 -1.31 -11.44
CA GLY A 15 1.86 -0.01 -11.82
C GLY A 15 2.53 1.17 -11.11
N PHE A 16 3.74 0.99 -10.65
CA PHE A 16 4.40 1.88 -9.69
C PHE A 16 5.31 2.91 -10.41
N PRO A 17 5.33 4.20 -9.96
CA PRO A 17 4.58 4.74 -8.81
C PRO A 17 3.25 5.40 -9.20
N ALA A 18 2.95 5.63 -10.48
CA ALA A 18 1.89 6.53 -10.92
C ALA A 18 0.49 5.85 -11.03
N GLY A 19 0.43 4.53 -11.11
CA GLY A 19 -0.83 3.78 -11.19
C GLY A 19 -1.59 3.91 -12.51
N ASN A 20 -1.02 4.57 -13.53
CA ASN A 20 -1.71 4.94 -14.78
C ASN A 20 -1.54 3.94 -15.93
N SER A 21 -0.85 2.81 -15.72
CA SER A 21 -0.85 1.70 -16.68
C SER A 21 -2.25 1.10 -16.81
N THR A 22 -2.53 0.45 -17.93
CA THR A 22 -3.81 -0.27 -18.11
C THR A 22 -3.89 -1.49 -17.19
N THR A 23 -5.09 -1.99 -16.95
CA THR A 23 -5.32 -3.18 -16.11
C THR A 23 -4.56 -4.39 -16.66
N GLU A 24 -4.55 -4.61 -17.97
CA GLU A 24 -3.86 -5.72 -18.63
C GLU A 24 -2.33 -5.68 -18.37
N ILE A 25 -1.74 -4.50 -18.43
CA ILE A 25 -0.31 -4.33 -18.13
C ILE A 25 -0.02 -4.62 -16.66
N LYS A 26 -0.84 -4.12 -15.73
CA LYS A 26 -0.69 -4.40 -14.30
C LYS A 26 -0.85 -5.90 -13.98
N VAL A 27 -1.78 -6.59 -14.64
CA VAL A 27 -1.93 -8.05 -14.52
C VAL A 27 -0.69 -8.78 -15.06
N ALA A 28 -0.14 -8.31 -16.19
CA ALA A 28 1.08 -8.88 -16.76
C ALA A 28 2.28 -8.68 -15.81
N GLU A 29 2.44 -7.49 -15.22
CA GLU A 29 3.46 -7.21 -14.19
C GLU A 29 3.25 -8.10 -12.96
N THR A 30 2.01 -8.26 -12.47
CA THR A 30 1.67 -9.14 -11.34
C THR A 30 2.15 -10.56 -11.60
N ASN A 31 1.77 -11.13 -12.74
CA ASN A 31 2.17 -12.48 -13.12
C ASN A 31 3.69 -12.61 -13.23
N GLN A 32 4.37 -11.58 -13.73
CA GLN A 32 5.82 -11.61 -13.86
C GLN A 32 6.51 -11.60 -12.51
N VAL A 33 6.14 -10.66 -11.61
CA VAL A 33 6.82 -10.54 -10.32
C VAL A 33 6.59 -11.78 -9.42
N ILE A 34 5.42 -12.42 -9.53
CA ILE A 34 5.15 -13.68 -8.81
C ILE A 34 6.02 -14.82 -9.36
N ARG A 35 6.15 -14.96 -10.68
CA ARG A 35 7.09 -15.93 -11.28
C ARG A 35 8.54 -15.69 -10.86
N ASP A 36 8.92 -14.42 -10.63
CA ASP A 36 10.25 -14.04 -10.16
C ASP A 36 10.44 -14.25 -8.64
N GLY A 37 9.41 -14.75 -7.94
CA GLY A 37 9.46 -15.15 -6.54
C GLY A 37 8.83 -14.20 -5.54
N ALA A 38 8.06 -13.19 -5.98
CA ALA A 38 7.29 -12.36 -5.07
C ALA A 38 6.14 -13.15 -4.45
N THR A 39 6.00 -13.07 -3.14
CA THR A 39 4.88 -13.63 -2.36
C THR A 39 3.85 -12.58 -1.98
N GLU A 40 4.19 -11.30 -2.15
CA GLU A 40 3.33 -10.16 -1.90
C GLU A 40 3.49 -9.14 -3.04
N VAL A 41 2.37 -8.54 -3.46
CA VAL A 41 2.33 -7.56 -4.56
C VAL A 41 1.65 -6.28 -4.08
N ASP A 42 2.33 -5.14 -4.21
CA ASP A 42 1.80 -3.81 -3.87
C ASP A 42 1.41 -3.10 -5.18
N MET A 43 0.12 -3.03 -5.53
CA MET A 43 -0.36 -2.31 -6.71
C MET A 43 -0.69 -0.86 -6.39
N VAL A 44 -0.41 0.06 -7.31
CA VAL A 44 -0.96 1.42 -7.26
C VAL A 44 -2.25 1.47 -8.05
N ILE A 45 -3.35 1.99 -7.45
CA ILE A 45 -4.60 2.21 -8.18
C ILE A 45 -4.39 3.20 -9.33
N ASN A 46 -5.30 3.20 -10.31
CA ASN A 46 -5.35 4.31 -11.25
C ASN A 46 -5.96 5.54 -10.55
N VAL A 47 -5.08 6.38 -9.98
CA VAL A 47 -5.47 7.56 -9.21
C VAL A 47 -6.32 8.52 -10.04
N GLY A 48 -5.99 8.71 -11.32
CA GLY A 48 -6.78 9.57 -12.21
C GLY A 48 -8.21 9.08 -12.42
N LYS A 49 -8.40 7.76 -12.53
CA LYS A 49 -9.74 7.15 -12.62
C LYS A 49 -10.52 7.28 -11.32
N ALA A 50 -9.85 7.10 -10.16
CA ALA A 50 -10.47 7.29 -8.84
C ALA A 50 -10.93 8.74 -8.63
N LEU A 51 -10.07 9.73 -8.93
CA LEU A 51 -10.39 11.15 -8.85
C LEU A 51 -11.51 11.56 -9.81
N GLY A 52 -11.59 10.93 -10.99
CA GLY A 52 -12.65 11.12 -11.97
C GLY A 52 -13.94 10.37 -11.66
N GLY A 53 -14.04 9.64 -10.55
CA GLY A 53 -15.23 8.88 -10.16
C GLY A 53 -15.51 7.63 -10.99
N ALA A 54 -14.55 7.14 -11.78
CA ALA A 54 -14.69 5.92 -12.59
C ALA A 54 -14.53 4.66 -11.73
N TRP A 55 -15.41 4.50 -10.74
CA TRP A 55 -15.31 3.48 -9.70
C TRP A 55 -15.43 2.05 -10.21
N ASP A 56 -16.23 1.82 -11.26
CA ASP A 56 -16.33 0.49 -11.89
C ASP A 56 -14.97 0.07 -12.47
N TYR A 57 -14.28 1.00 -13.16
CA TYR A 57 -12.92 0.74 -13.65
C TYR A 57 -11.96 0.39 -12.52
N VAL A 58 -11.97 1.18 -11.44
CA VAL A 58 -11.08 0.95 -10.27
C VAL A 58 -11.40 -0.38 -9.59
N SER A 59 -12.67 -0.72 -9.47
CA SER A 59 -13.13 -1.99 -8.90
C SER A 59 -12.68 -3.19 -9.75
N ASP A 60 -12.88 -3.12 -11.07
CA ASP A 60 -12.49 -4.18 -12.00
C ASP A 60 -10.97 -4.36 -12.05
N GLU A 61 -10.21 -3.25 -12.01
CA GLU A 61 -8.74 -3.28 -11.92
C GLU A 61 -8.28 -4.00 -10.66
N ILE A 62 -8.80 -3.60 -9.48
CA ILE A 62 -8.44 -4.23 -8.19
C ILE A 62 -8.81 -5.71 -8.21
N LYS A 63 -10.01 -6.04 -8.71
CA LYS A 63 -10.46 -7.43 -8.82
C LYS A 63 -9.53 -8.27 -9.67
N ALA A 64 -9.22 -7.82 -10.90
CA ALA A 64 -8.40 -8.59 -11.83
C ALA A 64 -7.00 -8.88 -11.27
N ILE A 65 -6.40 -7.91 -10.58
CA ILE A 65 -5.07 -8.06 -9.99
C ILE A 65 -5.14 -8.93 -8.73
N ASN A 66 -6.20 -8.79 -7.92
CA ASN A 66 -6.39 -9.64 -6.75
C ASN A 66 -6.59 -11.11 -7.12
N ASP A 67 -7.40 -11.37 -8.14
CA ASP A 67 -7.62 -12.72 -8.66
C ASP A 67 -6.28 -13.34 -9.12
N ALA A 68 -5.48 -12.59 -9.90
CA ALA A 68 -4.16 -13.06 -10.36
C ALA A 68 -3.20 -13.34 -9.20
N CYS A 69 -3.26 -12.57 -8.11
CA CYS A 69 -2.46 -12.84 -6.89
C CYS A 69 -2.95 -14.12 -6.18
N VAL A 70 -4.26 -14.21 -5.93
CA VAL A 70 -4.86 -15.32 -5.16
C VAL A 70 -4.67 -16.66 -5.87
N GLU A 71 -4.87 -16.71 -7.19
CA GLU A 71 -4.65 -17.91 -8.02
C GLU A 71 -3.25 -18.47 -7.90
N GLN A 72 -2.26 -17.62 -7.61
CA GLN A 72 -0.85 -17.99 -7.47
C GLN A 72 -0.36 -18.00 -6.01
N GLY A 73 -1.27 -17.88 -5.03
CA GLY A 73 -0.96 -17.92 -3.60
C GLY A 73 -0.23 -16.69 -3.07
N ALA A 74 -0.25 -15.57 -3.81
CA ALA A 74 0.32 -14.29 -3.39
C ALA A 74 -0.73 -13.39 -2.72
N ILE A 75 -0.27 -12.41 -1.95
CA ILE A 75 -1.11 -11.44 -1.24
C ILE A 75 -1.06 -10.10 -1.95
N LEU A 76 -2.24 -9.56 -2.32
CA LEU A 76 -2.34 -8.21 -2.86
C LEU A 76 -2.42 -7.16 -1.74
N LYS A 77 -1.70 -6.03 -1.94
CA LYS A 77 -1.85 -4.80 -1.18
C LYS A 77 -2.15 -3.66 -2.14
N VAL A 78 -3.24 -2.93 -1.89
CA VAL A 78 -3.71 -1.84 -2.75
C VAL A 78 -3.24 -0.50 -2.21
N ILE A 79 -2.36 0.16 -2.96
CA ILE A 79 -1.86 1.51 -2.65
C ILE A 79 -2.88 2.53 -3.15
N PHE A 80 -3.47 3.27 -2.22
CA PHE A 80 -4.47 4.31 -2.52
C PHE A 80 -3.83 5.60 -3.03
N GLU A 81 -2.60 5.90 -2.61
CA GLU A 81 -1.89 7.16 -2.81
C GLU A 81 -2.65 8.33 -2.19
N THR A 82 -2.75 8.29 -0.87
CA THR A 82 -3.61 9.17 -0.06
C THR A 82 -3.26 10.65 -0.18
N ASP A 83 -2.05 11.00 -0.64
CA ASP A 83 -1.65 12.40 -0.87
C ASP A 83 -2.47 13.10 -1.96
N PHE A 84 -3.08 12.36 -2.90
CA PHE A 84 -3.95 12.88 -3.94
C PHE A 84 -5.44 12.81 -3.60
N LEU A 85 -5.81 12.07 -2.54
CA LEU A 85 -7.20 11.70 -2.28
C LEU A 85 -7.82 12.50 -1.15
N LYS A 86 -9.14 12.73 -1.28
CA LYS A 86 -9.99 13.18 -0.17
C LYS A 86 -10.52 11.96 0.60
N GLU A 87 -11.08 12.22 1.78
CA GLU A 87 -11.67 11.18 2.63
C GLU A 87 -12.72 10.32 1.89
N GLU A 88 -13.60 10.94 1.12
CA GLU A 88 -14.64 10.26 0.34
C GLU A 88 -14.09 9.20 -0.63
N HIS A 89 -12.91 9.48 -1.23
CA HIS A 89 -12.24 8.51 -2.10
C HIS A 89 -11.66 7.35 -1.29
N ILE A 90 -11.08 7.62 -0.11
CA ILE A 90 -10.54 6.59 0.79
C ILE A 90 -11.66 5.67 1.26
N VAL A 91 -12.82 6.23 1.63
CA VAL A 91 -14.02 5.45 2.00
C VAL A 91 -14.39 4.50 0.88
N LYS A 92 -14.52 5.02 -0.35
CA LYS A 92 -14.94 4.21 -1.51
C LYS A 92 -13.93 3.10 -1.85
N LEU A 93 -12.64 3.40 -1.75
CA LEU A 93 -11.59 2.40 -1.98
C LEU A 93 -11.58 1.30 -0.90
N CYS A 94 -11.85 1.63 0.36
CA CYS A 94 -12.01 0.63 1.41
C CYS A 94 -13.20 -0.31 1.13
N GLU A 95 -14.35 0.24 0.69
CA GLU A 95 -15.51 -0.56 0.28
C GLU A 95 -15.17 -1.54 -0.86
N ILE A 96 -14.51 -1.05 -1.92
CA ILE A 96 -14.09 -1.87 -3.05
C ILE A 96 -13.12 -2.97 -2.62
N CYS A 97 -12.13 -2.63 -1.79
CA CYS A 97 -11.17 -3.61 -1.28
C CYS A 97 -11.84 -4.69 -0.41
N ALA A 98 -12.82 -4.31 0.41
CA ALA A 98 -13.62 -5.25 1.20
C ALA A 98 -14.46 -6.18 0.30
N GLN A 99 -15.12 -5.63 -0.73
CA GLN A 99 -15.90 -6.39 -1.70
C GLN A 99 -15.06 -7.50 -2.37
N HIS A 100 -13.81 -7.20 -2.70
CA HIS A 100 -12.90 -8.14 -3.37
C HIS A 100 -11.99 -8.91 -2.40
N LYS A 101 -12.19 -8.78 -1.09
CA LYS A 101 -11.43 -9.48 -0.05
C LYS A 101 -9.91 -9.30 -0.20
N VAL A 102 -9.48 -8.08 -0.48
CA VAL A 102 -8.06 -7.73 -0.62
C VAL A 102 -7.34 -7.92 0.71
N GLY A 103 -6.13 -8.47 0.68
CA GLY A 103 -5.36 -8.75 1.89
C GLY A 103 -4.92 -7.50 2.64
N PHE A 104 -4.53 -6.43 1.93
CA PHE A 104 -4.10 -5.16 2.53
C PHE A 104 -4.59 -3.94 1.76
N VAL A 105 -4.91 -2.87 2.50
CA VAL A 105 -4.95 -1.50 2.00
C VAL A 105 -3.68 -0.78 2.44
N LYS A 106 -3.09 0.04 1.56
CA LYS A 106 -1.83 0.74 1.80
C LYS A 106 -1.98 2.23 1.49
N THR A 107 -1.38 3.09 2.31
CA THR A 107 -1.53 4.54 2.16
C THR A 107 -0.88 5.10 0.89
N SER A 108 0.43 4.90 0.72
CA SER A 108 1.20 5.74 -0.22
C SER A 108 2.34 4.98 -0.88
N THR A 109 2.79 5.48 -2.03
CA THR A 109 4.02 5.03 -2.71
C THR A 109 5.29 5.66 -2.11
N GLY A 110 5.17 6.88 -1.57
CA GLY A 110 6.30 7.74 -1.22
C GLY A 110 6.76 8.65 -2.36
N PHE A 111 6.06 8.61 -3.51
CA PHE A 111 6.32 9.44 -4.70
C PHE A 111 5.11 10.29 -5.11
N GLY A 112 4.06 10.32 -4.30
CA GLY A 112 2.83 11.10 -4.53
C GLY A 112 3.01 12.58 -4.24
N PHE A 113 3.92 13.25 -4.97
CA PHE A 113 4.21 14.66 -4.75
C PHE A 113 3.06 15.55 -5.19
N THR A 114 2.55 16.36 -4.27
CA THR A 114 1.54 17.39 -4.50
C THR A 114 2.14 18.78 -4.29
N LYS A 115 1.57 19.80 -4.95
CA LYS A 115 1.94 21.19 -4.68
C LYS A 115 1.28 21.66 -3.38
N ASN A 116 2.09 22.19 -2.46
CA ASN A 116 1.58 22.90 -1.29
C ASN A 116 1.12 24.32 -1.66
N GLU A 117 0.58 25.05 -0.69
CA GLU A 117 0.10 26.43 -0.88
C GLU A 117 1.18 27.41 -1.34
N GLN A 118 2.46 27.14 -1.03
CA GLN A 118 3.61 27.94 -1.46
C GLN A 118 4.12 27.52 -2.84
N GLY A 119 3.50 26.53 -3.49
CA GLY A 119 3.87 26.06 -4.82
C GLY A 119 5.03 25.05 -4.87
N PHE A 120 5.54 24.60 -3.71
CA PHE A 120 6.57 23.57 -3.64
C PHE A 120 5.96 22.16 -3.69
N TYR A 121 6.65 21.25 -4.35
CA TYR A 121 6.25 19.83 -4.36
C TYR A 121 6.70 19.12 -3.08
N SER A 122 5.78 18.48 -2.41
CA SER A 122 6.01 17.66 -1.22
C SER A 122 5.01 16.52 -1.15
N TYR A 123 5.24 15.53 -0.28
CA TYR A 123 4.27 14.50 0.06
C TYR A 123 4.20 14.33 1.57
N THR A 124 3.01 14.00 2.05
CA THR A 124 2.75 13.76 3.48
C THR A 124 2.94 12.28 3.84
N GLY A 125 2.52 11.40 2.93
CA GLY A 125 2.56 9.95 3.13
C GLY A 125 1.60 9.47 4.21
N ALA A 126 2.02 8.48 5.00
CA ALA A 126 1.18 7.91 6.06
C ALA A 126 0.92 8.92 7.20
N THR A 127 -0.35 9.17 7.48
CA THR A 127 -0.83 9.94 8.63
C THR A 127 -1.57 9.03 9.61
N GLU A 128 -1.55 9.39 10.89
CA GLU A 128 -2.33 8.69 11.92
C GLU A 128 -3.82 8.72 11.58
N TYR A 129 -4.31 9.85 11.08
CA TYR A 129 -5.69 10.01 10.64
C TYR A 129 -6.08 9.02 9.56
N ASN A 130 -5.32 8.95 8.45
CA ASN A 130 -5.63 8.05 7.35
C ASN A 130 -5.54 6.57 7.78
N ILE A 131 -4.58 6.20 8.63
CA ILE A 131 -4.48 4.83 9.14
C ILE A 131 -5.71 4.46 9.98
N LYS A 132 -6.12 5.33 10.91
CA LYS A 132 -7.34 5.11 11.72
C LYS A 132 -8.59 5.00 10.86
N LEU A 133 -8.73 5.88 9.85
CA LEU A 133 -9.83 5.87 8.91
C LEU A 133 -9.87 4.55 8.13
N MET A 134 -8.75 4.19 7.48
CA MET A 134 -8.64 2.95 6.71
C MET A 134 -8.89 1.71 7.58
N ARG A 135 -8.36 1.66 8.81
CA ARG A 135 -8.62 0.53 9.73
C ARG A 135 -10.08 0.41 10.10
N LYS A 136 -10.74 1.55 10.39
CA LYS A 136 -12.17 1.60 10.77
C LYS A 136 -13.07 1.13 9.63
N LEU A 137 -12.73 1.47 8.39
CA LEU A 137 -13.56 1.21 7.21
C LEU A 137 -13.27 -0.12 6.51
N SER A 138 -12.10 -0.70 6.77
CA SER A 138 -11.75 -1.99 6.18
C SER A 138 -12.37 -3.16 6.94
N ASP A 139 -12.63 -4.25 6.21
CA ASP A 139 -13.01 -5.53 6.82
C ASP A 139 -11.99 -5.95 7.90
N PRO A 140 -12.39 -6.60 8.99
CA PRO A 140 -11.46 -7.10 10.00
C PRO A 140 -10.34 -8.00 9.46
N ALA A 141 -10.58 -8.75 8.38
CA ALA A 141 -9.58 -9.58 7.72
C ALA A 141 -8.60 -8.78 6.83
N THR A 142 -9.01 -7.61 6.33
CA THR A 142 -8.15 -6.74 5.54
C THR A 142 -7.21 -5.96 6.47
N GLN A 143 -5.91 -6.08 6.23
CA GLN A 143 -4.89 -5.41 7.02
C GLN A 143 -4.56 -4.01 6.47
N VAL A 144 -3.91 -3.17 7.27
CA VAL A 144 -3.50 -1.81 6.87
C VAL A 144 -1.97 -1.70 6.86
N LYS A 145 -1.40 -1.25 5.73
CA LYS A 145 0.02 -0.95 5.59
C LYS A 145 0.25 0.56 5.55
N ALA A 146 1.01 1.08 6.51
CA ALA A 146 1.49 2.46 6.51
C ALA A 146 2.75 2.57 5.63
N ALA A 147 2.78 3.49 4.69
CA ALA A 147 3.95 3.76 3.85
C ALA A 147 4.01 5.23 3.45
N GLY A 148 5.23 5.69 3.11
CA GLY A 148 5.50 7.11 2.88
C GLY A 148 5.77 7.85 4.18
N ALA A 149 6.91 8.54 4.26
CA ALA A 149 7.37 9.35 5.39
C ALA A 149 7.49 8.62 6.76
N VAL A 150 7.51 7.28 6.80
CA VAL A 150 7.81 6.49 7.99
C VAL A 150 9.34 6.37 8.10
N ARG A 151 9.98 7.28 8.85
CA ARG A 151 11.45 7.43 8.88
C ARG A 151 12.07 7.23 10.25
N SER A 152 11.29 6.96 11.30
CA SER A 152 11.74 6.74 12.67
C SER A 152 10.94 5.64 13.33
N LEU A 153 11.51 5.03 14.37
CA LEU A 153 10.81 4.04 15.19
C LEU A 153 9.57 4.64 15.86
N ASP A 154 9.65 5.87 16.37
CA ASP A 154 8.49 6.53 17.01
C ASP A 154 7.34 6.69 16.02
N LYS A 155 7.63 7.13 14.77
CA LYS A 155 6.60 7.23 13.73
C LYS A 155 5.98 5.86 13.40
N LEU A 156 6.81 4.81 13.32
CA LEU A 156 6.34 3.44 13.13
C LEU A 156 5.40 3.01 14.25
N LEU A 157 5.78 3.26 15.50
CA LEU A 157 4.96 2.90 16.67
C LEU A 157 3.63 3.66 16.70
N VAL A 158 3.62 4.94 16.31
CA VAL A 158 2.38 5.73 16.14
C VAL A 158 1.49 5.10 15.07
N MET A 159 2.04 4.71 13.91
CA MET A 159 1.26 4.07 12.84
C MET A 159 0.70 2.72 13.30
N ARG A 160 1.49 1.93 14.03
CA ARG A 160 1.04 0.65 14.62
C ARG A 160 -0.10 0.87 15.61
N ALA A 161 0.04 1.83 16.52
CA ALA A 161 -1.01 2.18 17.50
C ALA A 161 -2.30 2.67 16.81
N ALA A 162 -2.19 3.33 15.66
CA ALA A 162 -3.33 3.76 14.84
C ALA A 162 -4.04 2.61 14.10
N GLY A 163 -3.45 1.40 14.05
CA GLY A 163 -4.06 0.21 13.43
C GLY A 163 -3.32 -0.36 12.23
N ALA A 164 -2.14 0.17 11.88
CA ALA A 164 -1.31 -0.46 10.86
C ALA A 164 -0.67 -1.75 11.39
N THR A 165 -0.78 -2.82 10.62
CA THR A 165 -0.12 -4.11 10.93
C THR A 165 1.21 -4.27 10.21
N ARG A 166 1.49 -3.40 9.23
CA ARG A 166 2.73 -3.36 8.45
C ARG A 166 3.15 -1.92 8.18
N CYS A 167 4.46 -1.67 8.17
CA CYS A 167 5.03 -0.38 7.77
C CYS A 167 6.05 -0.58 6.65
N GLY A 168 5.97 0.27 5.62
CA GLY A 168 7.00 0.40 4.59
C GLY A 168 7.95 1.54 4.96
N ALA A 169 9.26 1.25 5.03
CA ALA A 169 10.27 2.22 5.41
C ALA A 169 11.61 1.91 4.72
N THR A 170 12.39 2.95 4.46
CA THR A 170 13.76 2.82 3.94
C THR A 170 14.81 2.81 5.04
N ALA A 171 14.51 3.41 6.22
CA ALA A 171 15.41 3.48 7.37
C ALA A 171 15.34 2.23 8.27
N THR A 172 15.04 1.05 7.71
CA THR A 172 14.73 -0.18 8.45
C THR A 172 15.86 -0.56 9.41
N LYS A 173 17.12 -0.53 8.96
CA LYS A 173 18.27 -0.89 9.80
C LYS A 173 18.33 -0.05 11.06
N VAL A 174 18.30 1.28 10.91
CA VAL A 174 18.36 2.22 12.05
C VAL A 174 17.19 2.01 13.02
N MET A 175 15.98 1.82 12.49
CA MET A 175 14.79 1.56 13.31
C MET A 175 14.88 0.23 14.07
N LEU A 176 15.43 -0.82 13.47
CA LEU A 176 15.59 -2.11 14.12
C LEU A 176 16.67 -2.04 15.21
N GLU A 177 17.79 -1.34 14.98
CA GLU A 177 18.83 -1.10 15.98
C GLU A 177 18.29 -0.31 17.19
N GLU A 178 17.49 0.73 16.91
CA GLU A 178 16.83 1.53 17.95
C GLU A 178 15.79 0.69 18.72
N ALA A 179 14.97 -0.12 18.02
CA ALA A 179 14.02 -1.00 18.67
C ALA A 179 14.70 -1.98 19.62
N LYS A 180 15.80 -2.59 19.18
CA LYS A 180 16.61 -3.48 20.04
C LYS A 180 17.18 -2.74 21.24
N ALA A 181 17.70 -1.52 21.06
CA ALA A 181 18.24 -0.71 22.17
C ALA A 181 17.15 -0.32 23.19
N ARG A 182 15.89 -0.15 22.74
CA ARG A 182 14.73 0.12 23.60
C ARG A 182 14.09 -1.15 24.19
N GLY A 183 14.65 -2.35 23.95
CA GLY A 183 14.16 -3.62 24.50
C GLY A 183 12.97 -4.24 23.77
N TYR A 184 12.64 -3.78 22.56
CA TYR A 184 11.66 -4.47 21.72
C TYR A 184 12.28 -5.77 21.16
N LYS A 185 11.47 -6.85 21.16
CA LYS A 185 11.86 -8.17 20.64
C LYS A 185 11.21 -8.40 19.28
#